data_7c67ce911eb19830dfecddbce1320b76
#
_entry.id   7c67ce911eb19830dfecddbce1320b76
#
_cell.length_a   1.000
_cell.length_b   1.000
_cell.length_c   1.000
_cell.angle_alpha   90.00
_cell.angle_beta   90.00
_cell.angle_gamma   90.00
#
_symmetry.space_group_name_H-M   'P 1'
#
loop_
_entity.id
_entity.type
_entity.pdbx_description
1 polymer ?
#
loop_
_entity_poly.entity_id
_entity_poly.type
_entity_poly.pdbx_seq_one_letter_code
_entity_poly.pdbx_strand_id
1 'polypeptide(L)'
;GSIAGVTIGTVLSALYLFCKTRRRTRELSRAEGQARPAGETLKRLLAIAVPITLGAAGLQIINLFDAATVMNRLINAAGYTQERADVVKGVYNYCQTIFNFPCAFIPCITIAIIPAITNSLTLQDRRGVRSVQNSSLRLMGLIAMPCAVGLIVLAEPIVALLGGYTGANLTLATKLMAILGIAVVFNSIVLMTDAIMQAHNHAVIPVINTLIGGIVKVIVNYILVGNPDIAITGAPVGTIACYAVITVLNLIAMRRVLRRNAPKLLPNLWKTTIAAVLMGGTTWLAYWGLGRIGMGRAVACLGSIVVAVLVYVVLIIVLKVLTYEDCLLLPKGEKIAKILRVR
;
A
#
# COMPACT_ATOMS: atom_id res chain seq x y z
N GLY A 1 -0.75 -23.62 -14.23
CA GLY A 1 -2.10 -23.05 -14.38
C GLY A 1 -2.16 -21.54 -14.21
N SER A 2 -1.60 -20.96 -13.12
CA SER A 2 -1.71 -19.53 -12.80
C SER A 2 -1.03 -18.60 -13.81
N ILE A 3 0.15 -18.96 -14.30
CA ILE A 3 0.89 -18.18 -15.30
C ILE A 3 0.11 -18.08 -16.62
N ALA A 4 -0.48 -19.19 -17.08
CA ALA A 4 -1.29 -19.21 -18.28
C ALA A 4 -2.54 -18.31 -18.15
N GLY A 5 -3.19 -18.29 -16.98
CA GLY A 5 -4.31 -17.39 -16.70
C GLY A 5 -3.95 -15.90 -16.78
N VAL A 6 -2.80 -15.50 -16.24
CA VAL A 6 -2.29 -14.12 -16.34
C VAL A 6 -2.00 -13.75 -17.79
N THR A 7 -1.33 -14.63 -18.55
CA THR A 7 -1.00 -14.38 -19.95
C THR A 7 -2.25 -14.22 -20.80
N ILE A 8 -3.24 -15.11 -20.65
CA ILE A 8 -4.52 -15.03 -21.37
C ILE A 8 -5.26 -13.75 -21.00
N GLY A 9 -5.31 -13.38 -19.72
CA GLY A 9 -5.94 -12.14 -19.26
C GLY A 9 -5.28 -10.88 -19.86
N THR A 10 -3.95 -10.87 -19.94
CA THR A 10 -3.19 -9.75 -20.54
C THR A 10 -3.46 -9.64 -22.03
N VAL A 11 -3.48 -10.77 -22.77
CA VAL A 11 -3.79 -10.79 -24.21
C VAL A 11 -5.23 -10.34 -24.48
N LEU A 12 -6.20 -10.82 -23.69
CA LEU A 12 -7.59 -10.38 -23.83
C LEU A 12 -7.77 -8.89 -23.53
N SER A 13 -7.09 -8.38 -22.50
CA SER A 13 -7.09 -6.94 -22.20
C SER A 13 -6.48 -6.11 -23.33
N ALA A 14 -5.38 -6.57 -23.90
CA ALA A 14 -4.74 -5.89 -25.04
C ALA A 14 -5.65 -5.89 -26.28
N LEU A 15 -6.30 -7.02 -26.60
CA LEU A 15 -7.27 -7.12 -27.69
C LEU A 15 -8.48 -6.21 -27.47
N TYR A 16 -9.03 -6.20 -26.25
CA TYR A 16 -10.14 -5.31 -25.90
C TYR A 16 -9.78 -3.84 -26.08
N LEU A 17 -8.61 -3.41 -25.58
CA LEU A 17 -8.11 -2.05 -25.74
C LEU A 17 -7.87 -1.72 -27.22
N PHE A 18 -7.29 -2.62 -27.98
CA PHE A 18 -7.07 -2.45 -29.41
C PHE A 18 -8.39 -2.25 -30.17
N CYS A 19 -9.39 -3.08 -29.94
CA CYS A 19 -10.72 -2.96 -30.55
C CYS A 19 -11.42 -1.65 -30.17
N LYS A 20 -11.34 -1.25 -28.90
CA LYS A 20 -11.94 0.00 -28.39
C LYS A 20 -11.23 1.23 -28.95
N THR A 21 -9.91 1.20 -29.02
CA THR A 21 -9.09 2.29 -29.58
C THR A 21 -9.36 2.44 -31.07
N ARG A 22 -9.47 1.34 -31.83
CA ARG A 22 -9.76 1.35 -33.26
C ARG A 22 -11.13 1.98 -33.60
N ARG A 23 -12.14 1.80 -32.73
CA ARG A 23 -13.44 2.49 -32.84
C ARG A 23 -13.30 3.99 -32.60
N ARG A 24 -12.55 4.39 -31.57
CA ARG A 24 -12.37 5.79 -31.17
C ARG A 24 -11.46 6.57 -32.16
N THR A 25 -10.49 5.90 -32.78
CA THR A 25 -9.60 6.50 -33.79
C THR A 25 -10.36 6.87 -35.06
N ARG A 26 -11.43 6.14 -35.41
CA ARG A 26 -12.33 6.52 -36.51
C ARG A 26 -13.09 7.81 -36.24
N GLU A 27 -13.40 8.13 -35.01
CA GLU A 27 -14.04 9.39 -34.59
C GLU A 27 -13.03 10.53 -34.54
N LEU A 28 -11.81 10.28 -34.11
CA LEU A 28 -10.71 11.24 -34.03
C LEU A 28 -10.09 11.58 -35.39
N SER A 29 -10.16 10.70 -36.39
CA SER A 29 -9.65 10.97 -37.73
C SER A 29 -10.49 12.01 -38.50
N ARG A 30 -11.62 12.44 -37.95
CA ARG A 30 -12.43 13.57 -38.42
C ARG A 30 -12.09 14.90 -37.76
N ALA A 31 -11.19 14.92 -36.77
CA ALA A 31 -10.75 16.14 -36.13
C ALA A 31 -9.67 16.82 -36.99
N GLU A 32 -9.91 18.06 -37.44
CA GLU A 32 -8.95 18.89 -38.14
C GLU A 32 -7.79 19.23 -37.20
N GLY A 33 -6.68 18.50 -37.29
CA GLY A 33 -5.45 18.77 -36.58
C GLY A 33 -4.25 18.15 -37.30
N GLN A 34 -3.14 18.88 -37.41
CA GLN A 34 -1.90 18.31 -37.95
C GLN A 34 -1.39 17.21 -37.03
N ALA A 35 -1.39 15.96 -37.52
CA ALA A 35 -0.81 14.82 -36.83
C ALA A 35 0.69 15.03 -36.65
N ARG A 36 1.18 14.93 -35.42
CA ARG A 36 2.63 14.94 -35.16
C ARG A 36 3.30 13.76 -35.83
N PRO A 37 4.53 13.91 -36.36
CA PRO A 37 5.25 12.79 -36.95
C PRO A 37 5.38 11.63 -35.97
N ALA A 38 5.10 10.42 -36.45
CA ALA A 38 5.09 9.22 -35.64
C ALA A 38 6.42 8.99 -34.87
N GLY A 39 7.57 9.38 -35.50
CA GLY A 39 8.89 9.28 -34.88
C GLY A 39 9.07 10.19 -33.66
N GLU A 40 8.53 11.43 -33.69
CA GLU A 40 8.60 12.34 -32.56
C GLU A 40 7.73 11.85 -31.39
N THR A 41 6.55 11.34 -31.73
CA THR A 41 5.65 10.75 -30.73
C THR A 41 6.27 9.51 -30.09
N LEU A 42 6.88 8.63 -30.88
CA LEU A 42 7.58 7.44 -30.38
C LEU A 42 8.77 7.83 -29.49
N LYS A 43 9.58 8.80 -29.90
CA LYS A 43 10.71 9.30 -29.10
C LYS A 43 10.26 9.83 -27.73
N ARG A 44 9.16 10.58 -27.67
CA ARG A 44 8.58 11.07 -26.42
C ARG A 44 8.04 9.93 -25.55
N LEU A 45 7.35 8.96 -26.15
CA LEU A 45 6.86 7.78 -25.42
C LEU A 45 8.03 6.98 -24.84
N LEU A 46 9.08 6.72 -25.62
CA LEU A 46 10.25 5.99 -25.14
C LEU A 46 11.01 6.78 -24.05
N ALA A 47 11.13 8.09 -24.20
CA ALA A 47 11.78 8.93 -23.19
C ALA A 47 11.09 8.87 -21.80
N ILE A 48 9.80 8.61 -21.77
CA ILE A 48 9.03 8.45 -20.54
C ILE A 48 8.98 6.97 -20.11
N ALA A 49 8.73 6.06 -21.04
CA ALA A 49 8.55 4.63 -20.74
C ALA A 49 9.84 3.96 -20.29
N VAL A 50 10.98 4.24 -20.94
CA VAL A 50 12.26 3.58 -20.63
C VAL A 50 12.71 3.83 -19.19
N PRO A 51 12.76 5.05 -18.64
CA PRO A 51 13.16 5.27 -17.25
C PRO A 51 12.22 4.58 -16.25
N ILE A 52 10.91 4.62 -16.50
CA ILE A 52 9.90 3.97 -15.63
C ILE A 52 10.09 2.45 -15.66
N THR A 53 10.27 1.87 -16.86
CA THR A 53 10.46 0.42 -17.01
C THR A 53 11.78 -0.03 -16.37
N LEU A 54 12.87 0.72 -16.55
CA LEU A 54 14.16 0.43 -15.90
C LEU A 54 14.05 0.53 -14.37
N GLY A 55 13.32 1.52 -13.85
CA GLY A 55 13.04 1.63 -12.42
C GLY A 55 12.27 0.44 -11.89
N ALA A 56 11.21 0.02 -12.59
CA ALA A 56 10.41 -1.15 -12.22
C ALA A 56 11.23 -2.45 -12.31
N ALA A 57 12.04 -2.62 -13.35
CA ALA A 57 12.95 -3.76 -13.51
C ALA A 57 13.99 -3.79 -12.37
N GLY A 58 14.58 -2.65 -12.02
CA GLY A 58 15.51 -2.52 -10.90
C GLY A 58 14.90 -2.98 -9.57
N LEU A 59 13.64 -2.62 -9.31
CA LEU A 59 12.90 -3.10 -8.13
C LEU A 59 12.73 -4.61 -8.13
N GLN A 60 12.41 -5.22 -9.26
CA GLN A 60 12.25 -6.68 -9.35
C GLN A 60 13.59 -7.40 -9.15
N ILE A 61 14.67 -6.84 -9.64
CA ILE A 61 16.03 -7.35 -9.39
C ILE A 61 16.34 -7.29 -7.89
N ILE A 62 16.07 -6.17 -7.21
CA ILE A 62 16.27 -6.06 -5.76
C ILE A 62 15.42 -7.08 -5.00
N ASN A 63 14.15 -7.28 -5.38
CA ASN A 63 13.28 -8.27 -4.76
C ASN A 63 13.82 -9.70 -4.96
N LEU A 64 14.41 -10.00 -6.12
CA LEU A 64 15.05 -11.28 -6.38
C LEU A 64 16.28 -11.48 -5.49
N PHE A 65 17.15 -10.47 -5.38
CA PHE A 65 18.30 -10.50 -4.46
C PHE A 65 17.87 -10.63 -3.00
N ASP A 66 16.83 -9.92 -2.58
CA ASP A 66 16.26 -10.03 -1.23
C ASP A 66 15.79 -11.47 -0.96
N ALA A 67 15.03 -12.06 -1.89
CA ALA A 67 14.55 -13.42 -1.76
C ALA A 67 15.68 -14.46 -1.69
N ALA A 68 16.72 -14.30 -2.52
CA ALA A 68 17.91 -15.16 -2.51
C ALA A 68 18.73 -14.96 -1.21
N THR A 69 18.89 -13.72 -0.76
CA THR A 69 19.59 -13.39 0.48
C THR A 69 18.92 -14.01 1.69
N VAL A 70 17.60 -13.86 1.82
CA VAL A 70 16.82 -14.45 2.93
C VAL A 70 17.01 -15.95 2.97
N MET A 71 16.91 -16.65 1.83
CA MET A 71 17.06 -18.10 1.78
C MET A 71 18.50 -18.53 2.13
N ASN A 72 19.48 -17.88 1.56
CA ASN A 72 20.89 -18.18 1.82
C ASN A 72 21.24 -17.97 3.30
N ARG A 73 20.75 -16.89 3.91
CA ARG A 73 21.04 -16.59 5.32
C ARG A 73 20.33 -17.55 6.29
N LEU A 74 19.12 -18.01 5.96
CA LEU A 74 18.42 -19.02 6.75
C LEU A 74 19.19 -20.33 6.79
N ILE A 75 19.73 -20.78 5.67
CA ILE A 75 20.42 -22.06 5.56
C ILE A 75 21.83 -21.96 6.14
N ASN A 76 22.64 -21.02 5.63
CA ASN A 76 24.09 -21.01 5.89
C ASN A 76 24.46 -20.27 7.18
N ALA A 77 23.62 -19.39 7.71
CA ALA A 77 23.92 -18.62 8.91
C ALA A 77 23.03 -18.98 10.09
N ALA A 78 21.71 -19.12 9.86
CA ALA A 78 20.77 -19.51 10.93
C ALA A 78 20.71 -21.04 11.14
N GLY A 79 21.39 -21.84 10.29
CA GLY A 79 21.51 -23.29 10.47
C GLY A 79 20.22 -24.09 10.16
N TYR A 80 19.32 -23.55 9.34
CA TYR A 80 18.10 -24.26 8.97
C TYR A 80 18.40 -25.28 7.86
N THR A 81 17.71 -26.44 7.94
CA THR A 81 17.65 -27.36 6.81
C THR A 81 16.89 -26.71 5.66
N GLN A 82 17.16 -27.16 4.42
CA GLN A 82 16.47 -26.63 3.23
C GLN A 82 14.95 -26.72 3.37
N GLU A 83 14.42 -27.86 3.80
CA GLU A 83 12.98 -28.07 4.00
C GLU A 83 12.38 -27.10 5.01
N ARG A 84 13.06 -26.88 6.13
CA ARG A 84 12.59 -25.95 7.15
C ARG A 84 12.66 -24.49 6.69
N ALA A 85 13.70 -24.11 5.95
CA ALA A 85 13.83 -22.78 5.36
C ALA A 85 12.69 -22.52 4.35
N ASP A 86 12.35 -23.50 3.51
CA ASP A 86 11.25 -23.41 2.56
C ASP A 86 9.89 -23.23 3.26
N VAL A 87 9.63 -23.99 4.33
CA VAL A 87 8.40 -23.87 5.12
C VAL A 87 8.28 -22.48 5.74
N VAL A 88 9.29 -22.00 6.47
CA VAL A 88 9.21 -20.71 7.18
C VAL A 88 9.14 -19.54 6.19
N LYS A 89 9.83 -19.64 5.03
CA LYS A 89 9.72 -18.67 3.95
C LYS A 89 8.34 -18.69 3.29
N GLY A 90 7.75 -19.88 3.13
CA GLY A 90 6.37 -20.05 2.68
C GLY A 90 5.37 -19.34 3.59
N VAL A 91 5.51 -19.50 4.92
CA VAL A 91 4.71 -18.79 5.92
C VAL A 91 4.89 -17.27 5.78
N TYR A 92 6.12 -16.77 5.61
CA TYR A 92 6.37 -15.35 5.43
C TYR A 92 5.74 -14.81 4.13
N ASN A 93 5.88 -15.51 3.02
CA ASN A 93 5.28 -15.13 1.73
C ASN A 93 3.74 -15.06 1.84
N TYR A 94 3.15 -15.99 2.57
CA TYR A 94 1.72 -15.99 2.84
C TYR A 94 1.29 -14.75 3.65
N CYS A 95 2.02 -14.40 4.70
CA CYS A 95 1.79 -13.18 5.47
C CYS A 95 1.96 -11.91 4.61
N GLN A 96 2.92 -11.90 3.68
CA GLN A 96 3.08 -10.81 2.70
C GLN A 96 1.87 -10.68 1.76
N THR A 97 1.26 -11.79 1.36
CA THR A 97 0.05 -11.76 0.52
C THR A 97 -1.10 -11.07 1.25
N ILE A 98 -1.30 -11.38 2.55
CA ILE A 98 -2.33 -10.72 3.37
C ILE A 98 -1.97 -9.23 3.59
N PHE A 99 -0.70 -8.91 3.86
CA PHE A 99 -0.21 -7.54 3.98
C PHE A 99 -0.47 -6.70 2.72
N ASN A 100 -0.33 -7.28 1.53
CA ASN A 100 -0.56 -6.58 0.27
C ASN A 100 -2.04 -6.22 0.04
N PHE A 101 -2.98 -6.94 0.66
CA PHE A 101 -4.41 -6.71 0.48
C PHE A 101 -4.85 -5.29 0.85
N PRO A 102 -4.61 -4.75 2.07
CA PRO A 102 -4.93 -3.36 2.38
C PRO A 102 -4.13 -2.36 1.53
N CYS A 103 -2.89 -2.67 1.18
CA CYS A 103 -2.05 -1.80 0.37
C CYS A 103 -2.59 -1.62 -1.06
N ALA A 104 -3.32 -2.60 -1.59
CA ALA A 104 -3.91 -2.54 -2.93
C ALA A 104 -5.04 -1.51 -3.07
N PHE A 105 -5.64 -1.04 -1.97
CA PHE A 105 -6.66 0.00 -2.02
C PHE A 105 -6.08 1.41 -2.23
N ILE A 106 -4.83 1.65 -1.84
CA ILE A 106 -4.22 2.99 -1.95
C ILE A 106 -4.06 3.44 -3.41
N PRO A 107 -3.58 2.61 -4.35
CA PRO A 107 -3.53 2.97 -5.77
C PRO A 107 -4.90 3.35 -6.36
N CYS A 108 -5.99 2.76 -5.89
CA CYS A 108 -7.34 3.14 -6.33
C CYS A 108 -7.67 4.60 -6.00
N ILE A 109 -7.20 5.08 -4.84
CA ILE A 109 -7.34 6.48 -4.44
C ILE A 109 -6.46 7.37 -5.29
N THR A 110 -5.22 6.97 -5.58
CA THR A 110 -4.26 7.78 -6.34
C THR A 110 -4.70 8.05 -7.76
N ILE A 111 -5.49 7.15 -8.39
CA ILE A 111 -6.07 7.35 -9.72
C ILE A 111 -6.94 8.62 -9.79
N ALA A 112 -7.67 8.93 -8.74
CA ALA A 112 -8.51 10.14 -8.69
C ALA A 112 -7.69 11.39 -8.30
N ILE A 113 -6.68 11.21 -7.46
CA ILE A 113 -5.90 12.30 -6.85
C ILE A 113 -4.91 12.91 -7.84
N ILE A 114 -4.21 12.10 -8.64
CA ILE A 114 -3.20 12.58 -9.59
C ILE A 114 -3.81 13.60 -10.57
N PRO A 115 -4.94 13.34 -11.26
CA PRO A 115 -5.58 14.33 -12.11
C PRO A 115 -6.08 15.56 -11.36
N ALA A 116 -6.61 15.40 -10.14
CA ALA A 116 -7.09 16.52 -9.33
C ALA A 116 -5.97 17.50 -8.97
N ILE A 117 -4.81 16.99 -8.54
CA ILE A 117 -3.63 17.81 -8.27
C ILE A 117 -3.13 18.49 -9.55
N THR A 118 -3.00 17.74 -10.64
CA THR A 118 -2.51 18.26 -11.92
C THR A 118 -3.41 19.36 -12.47
N ASN A 119 -4.73 19.20 -12.36
CA ASN A 119 -5.69 20.24 -12.76
C ASN A 119 -5.52 21.51 -11.92
N SER A 120 -5.44 21.40 -10.60
CA SER A 120 -5.21 22.56 -9.71
C SER A 120 -3.87 23.26 -9.99
N LEU A 121 -2.84 22.47 -10.36
CA LEU A 121 -1.54 23.03 -10.79
C LEU A 121 -1.65 23.82 -12.10
N THR A 122 -2.38 23.30 -13.07
CA THR A 122 -2.60 23.95 -14.37
C THR A 122 -3.36 25.28 -14.21
N LEU A 123 -4.33 25.30 -13.29
CA LEU A 123 -5.09 26.51 -12.92
C LEU A 123 -4.32 27.46 -11.99
N GLN A 124 -3.08 27.14 -11.63
CA GLN A 124 -2.25 27.87 -10.67
C GLN A 124 -2.91 28.09 -9.28
N ASP A 125 -3.89 27.24 -8.95
CA ASP A 125 -4.58 27.28 -7.65
C ASP A 125 -3.79 26.56 -6.57
N ARG A 126 -2.90 27.32 -5.89
CA ARG A 126 -2.08 26.78 -4.80
C ARG A 126 -2.89 26.30 -3.59
N ARG A 127 -4.08 26.89 -3.36
CA ARG A 127 -4.95 26.46 -2.26
C ARG A 127 -5.62 25.12 -2.59
N GLY A 128 -6.13 24.97 -3.80
CA GLY A 128 -6.68 23.72 -4.31
C GLY A 128 -5.66 22.59 -4.28
N VAL A 129 -4.42 22.82 -4.77
CA VAL A 129 -3.33 21.83 -4.70
C VAL A 129 -3.12 21.35 -3.25
N ARG A 130 -3.01 22.28 -2.30
CA ARG A 130 -2.76 21.95 -0.89
C ARG A 130 -3.96 21.23 -0.26
N SER A 131 -5.18 21.64 -0.59
CA SER A 131 -6.42 21.00 -0.13
C SER A 131 -6.46 19.54 -0.61
N VAL A 132 -6.31 19.29 -1.91
CA VAL A 132 -6.33 17.94 -2.48
C VAL A 132 -5.24 17.06 -1.87
N GLN A 133 -4.02 17.55 -1.69
CA GLN A 133 -2.94 16.78 -1.07
C GLN A 133 -3.23 16.41 0.39
N ASN A 134 -3.77 17.34 1.18
CA ASN A 134 -4.13 17.05 2.57
C ASN A 134 -5.29 16.06 2.66
N SER A 135 -6.31 16.22 1.81
CA SER A 135 -7.43 15.27 1.70
C SER A 135 -6.95 13.88 1.30
N SER A 136 -5.99 13.80 0.38
CA SER A 136 -5.37 12.54 -0.04
C SER A 136 -4.72 11.79 1.12
N LEU A 137 -3.95 12.51 1.95
CA LEU A 137 -3.32 11.92 3.14
C LEU A 137 -4.36 11.47 4.18
N ARG A 138 -5.44 12.24 4.37
CA ARG A 138 -6.54 11.83 5.27
C ARG A 138 -7.25 10.58 4.78
N LEU A 139 -7.57 10.52 3.48
CA LEU A 139 -8.21 9.35 2.85
C LEU A 139 -7.30 8.11 2.91
N MET A 140 -6.01 8.28 2.66
CA MET A 140 -5.04 7.20 2.84
C MET A 140 -5.02 6.70 4.28
N GLY A 141 -4.91 7.61 5.26
CA GLY A 141 -4.92 7.26 6.69
C GLY A 141 -6.22 6.59 7.12
N LEU A 142 -7.36 6.99 6.54
CA LEU A 142 -8.67 6.40 6.80
C LEU A 142 -8.72 4.90 6.49
N ILE A 143 -7.97 4.45 5.50
CA ILE A 143 -7.89 3.02 5.10
C ILE A 143 -6.70 2.34 5.77
N ALA A 144 -5.52 2.95 5.71
CA ALA A 144 -4.28 2.32 6.14
C ALA A 144 -4.22 2.08 7.65
N MET A 145 -4.67 3.06 8.46
CA MET A 145 -4.56 2.95 9.92
C MET A 145 -5.42 1.83 10.52
N PRO A 146 -6.73 1.70 10.20
CA PRO A 146 -7.54 0.62 10.74
C PRO A 146 -7.08 -0.75 10.22
N CYS A 147 -6.63 -0.85 8.96
CA CYS A 147 -6.11 -2.10 8.42
C CYS A 147 -4.81 -2.52 9.13
N ALA A 148 -3.90 -1.58 9.39
CA ALA A 148 -2.66 -1.86 10.12
C ALA A 148 -2.95 -2.37 11.53
N VAL A 149 -3.78 -1.65 12.30
CA VAL A 149 -4.15 -2.03 13.66
C VAL A 149 -4.95 -3.33 13.68
N GLY A 150 -5.87 -3.52 12.72
CA GLY A 150 -6.63 -4.75 12.56
C GLY A 150 -5.73 -5.98 12.31
N LEU A 151 -4.72 -5.85 11.43
CA LEU A 151 -3.75 -6.91 11.16
C LEU A 151 -2.86 -7.22 12.37
N ILE A 152 -2.56 -6.22 13.21
CA ILE A 152 -1.78 -6.43 14.44
C ILE A 152 -2.63 -7.16 15.49
N VAL A 153 -3.83 -6.66 15.75
CA VAL A 153 -4.70 -7.16 16.82
C VAL A 153 -5.29 -8.53 16.51
N LEU A 154 -5.70 -8.73 15.26
CA LEU A 154 -6.28 -9.99 14.79
C LEU A 154 -5.29 -10.87 14.02
N ALA A 155 -3.96 -10.69 14.24
CA ALA A 155 -2.93 -11.45 13.52
C ALA A 155 -3.15 -12.96 13.63
N GLU A 156 -3.31 -13.48 14.86
CA GLU A 156 -3.51 -14.91 15.11
C GLU A 156 -4.78 -15.46 14.46
N PRO A 157 -5.98 -14.91 14.72
CA PRO A 157 -7.19 -15.47 14.14
C PRO A 157 -7.25 -15.33 12.60
N ILE A 158 -6.70 -14.26 12.04
CA ILE A 158 -6.65 -14.07 10.58
C ILE A 158 -5.77 -15.16 9.94
N VAL A 159 -4.57 -15.37 10.49
CA VAL A 159 -3.63 -16.36 9.93
C VAL A 159 -4.13 -17.80 10.15
N ALA A 160 -4.76 -18.08 11.29
CA ALA A 160 -5.36 -19.38 11.55
C ALA A 160 -6.53 -19.67 10.63
N LEU A 161 -7.40 -18.66 10.38
CA LEU A 161 -8.58 -18.80 9.54
C LEU A 161 -8.25 -18.94 8.05
N LEU A 162 -7.40 -18.06 7.55
CA LEU A 162 -7.09 -17.98 6.13
C LEU A 162 -5.99 -18.96 5.70
N GLY A 163 -4.98 -19.18 6.57
CA GLY A 163 -3.82 -20.02 6.26
C GLY A 163 -3.93 -21.45 6.76
N GLY A 164 -4.89 -21.72 7.65
CA GLY A 164 -5.02 -23.06 8.27
C GLY A 164 -3.81 -23.46 9.11
N TYR A 165 -2.93 -22.51 9.49
CA TYR A 165 -1.74 -22.79 10.28
C TYR A 165 -2.09 -23.19 11.71
N THR A 166 -1.31 -24.15 12.27
CA THR A 166 -1.45 -24.66 13.63
C THR A 166 -0.08 -24.78 14.30
N GLY A 167 -0.06 -24.90 15.62
CA GLY A 167 1.18 -25.11 16.38
C GLY A 167 2.25 -24.03 16.16
N ALA A 168 3.50 -24.45 15.99
CA ALA A 168 4.64 -23.54 15.85
C ALA A 168 4.54 -22.60 14.63
N ASN A 169 3.98 -23.09 13.52
CA ASN A 169 3.79 -22.26 12.31
C ASN A 169 2.75 -21.17 12.53
N LEU A 170 1.70 -21.40 13.32
CA LEU A 170 0.73 -20.38 13.69
C LEU A 170 1.39 -19.29 14.53
N THR A 171 2.17 -19.67 15.55
CA THR A 171 2.89 -18.71 16.41
C THR A 171 3.87 -17.86 15.58
N LEU A 172 4.59 -18.49 14.66
CA LEU A 172 5.50 -17.79 13.73
C LEU A 172 4.72 -16.81 12.83
N ALA A 173 3.68 -17.29 12.15
CA ALA A 173 2.88 -16.48 11.25
C ALA A 173 2.20 -15.30 11.96
N THR A 174 1.72 -15.50 13.19
CA THR A 174 1.17 -14.42 14.03
C THR A 174 2.20 -13.32 14.29
N LYS A 175 3.43 -13.69 14.67
CA LYS A 175 4.52 -12.72 14.87
C LYS A 175 4.85 -11.97 13.58
N LEU A 176 5.03 -12.69 12.48
CA LEU A 176 5.33 -12.10 11.17
C LEU A 176 4.23 -11.12 10.72
N MET A 177 2.96 -11.50 10.88
CA MET A 177 1.81 -10.68 10.50
C MET A 177 1.71 -9.43 11.36
N ALA A 178 1.90 -9.52 12.68
CA ALA A 178 1.86 -8.37 13.57
C ALA A 178 2.93 -7.33 13.19
N ILE A 179 4.16 -7.78 12.87
CA ILE A 179 5.24 -6.88 12.41
C ILE A 179 4.88 -6.27 11.05
N LEU A 180 4.38 -7.07 10.10
CA LEU A 180 3.95 -6.57 8.79
C LEU A 180 2.78 -5.58 8.90
N GLY A 181 1.91 -5.70 9.91
CA GLY A 181 0.86 -4.71 10.17
C GLY A 181 1.41 -3.29 10.33
N ILE A 182 2.57 -3.13 11.01
CA ILE A 182 3.27 -1.82 11.11
C ILE A 182 3.74 -1.35 9.73
N ALA A 183 4.24 -2.27 8.89
CA ALA A 183 4.72 -1.94 7.55
C ALA A 183 3.60 -1.39 6.63
N VAL A 184 2.32 -1.75 6.85
CA VAL A 184 1.17 -1.22 6.11
C VAL A 184 1.13 0.31 6.17
N VAL A 185 1.37 0.89 7.35
CA VAL A 185 1.35 2.35 7.53
C VAL A 185 2.42 3.02 6.68
N PHE A 186 3.67 2.55 6.79
CA PHE A 186 4.78 3.14 6.03
C PHE A 186 4.60 2.94 4.53
N ASN A 187 4.21 1.74 4.09
CA ASN A 187 3.96 1.48 2.66
C ASN A 187 2.85 2.36 2.10
N SER A 188 1.77 2.57 2.85
CA SER A 188 0.68 3.45 2.43
C SER A 188 1.14 4.91 2.29
N ILE A 189 1.99 5.38 3.20
CA ILE A 189 2.60 6.72 3.10
C ILE A 189 3.49 6.81 1.86
N VAL A 190 4.30 5.77 1.58
CA VAL A 190 5.13 5.71 0.37
C VAL A 190 4.27 5.83 -0.87
N LEU A 191 3.25 4.97 -1.03
CA LEU A 191 2.37 4.97 -2.20
C LEU A 191 1.68 6.33 -2.43
N MET A 192 1.25 6.99 -1.35
CA MET A 192 0.60 8.29 -1.45
C MET A 192 1.59 9.42 -1.78
N THR A 193 2.77 9.42 -1.17
CA THR A 193 3.81 10.42 -1.45
C THR A 193 4.35 10.26 -2.87
N ASP A 194 4.48 9.04 -3.37
CA ASP A 194 4.85 8.75 -4.76
C ASP A 194 3.83 9.33 -5.74
N ALA A 195 2.53 9.14 -5.48
CA ALA A 195 1.47 9.69 -6.30
C ALA A 195 1.48 11.24 -6.33
N ILE A 196 1.70 11.88 -5.17
CA ILE A 196 1.82 13.34 -5.09
C ILE A 196 3.02 13.84 -5.91
N MET A 197 4.18 13.17 -5.79
CA MET A 197 5.38 13.54 -6.56
C MET A 197 5.18 13.34 -8.07
N GLN A 198 4.52 12.25 -8.47
CA GLN A 198 4.14 12.00 -9.87
C GLN A 198 3.25 13.10 -10.42
N ALA A 199 2.23 13.54 -9.67
CA ALA A 199 1.33 14.62 -10.06
C ALA A 199 2.07 15.96 -10.26
N HIS A 200 3.21 16.15 -9.60
CA HIS A 200 4.10 17.31 -9.76
C HIS A 200 5.19 17.12 -10.82
N ASN A 201 5.10 16.10 -11.69
CA ASN A 201 6.09 15.76 -12.73
C ASN A 201 7.48 15.37 -12.18
N HIS A 202 7.57 14.90 -10.95
CA HIS A 202 8.80 14.44 -10.30
C HIS A 202 8.80 12.93 -10.05
N ALA A 203 8.30 12.14 -11.00
CA ALA A 203 8.15 10.68 -10.86
C ALA A 203 9.48 9.93 -10.68
N VAL A 204 10.60 10.48 -11.12
CA VAL A 204 11.93 9.83 -11.02
C VAL A 204 12.42 9.78 -9.57
N ILE A 205 12.10 10.79 -8.75
CA ILE A 205 12.59 10.86 -7.36
C ILE A 205 12.07 9.69 -6.50
N PRO A 206 10.76 9.38 -6.48
CA PRO A 206 10.25 8.19 -5.81
C PRO A 206 10.91 6.89 -6.25
N VAL A 207 11.18 6.73 -7.55
CA VAL A 207 11.84 5.53 -8.08
C VAL A 207 13.24 5.36 -7.47
N ILE A 208 14.03 6.43 -7.44
CA ILE A 208 15.38 6.41 -6.83
C ILE A 208 15.27 6.10 -5.32
N ASN A 209 14.35 6.75 -4.61
CA ASN A 209 14.14 6.52 -3.18
C ASN A 209 13.73 5.08 -2.88
N THR A 210 12.91 4.48 -3.74
CA THR A 210 12.50 3.08 -3.61
C THR A 210 13.65 2.11 -3.87
N LEU A 211 14.54 2.41 -4.83
CA LEU A 211 15.77 1.63 -5.04
C LEU A 211 16.68 1.68 -3.80
N ILE A 212 16.87 2.87 -3.21
CA ILE A 212 17.65 3.03 -1.97
C ILE A 212 17.02 2.22 -0.83
N GLY A 213 15.71 2.32 -0.64
CA GLY A 213 14.99 1.53 0.36
C GLY A 213 15.12 0.03 0.15
N GLY A 214 15.08 -0.43 -1.10
CA GLY A 214 15.29 -1.83 -1.45
C GLY A 214 16.69 -2.33 -1.08
N ILE A 215 17.72 -1.53 -1.32
CA ILE A 215 19.09 -1.84 -0.89
C ILE A 215 19.17 -1.94 0.64
N VAL A 216 18.54 -1.00 1.36
CA VAL A 216 18.47 -1.04 2.84
C VAL A 216 17.78 -2.32 3.31
N LYS A 217 16.68 -2.72 2.66
CA LYS A 217 15.99 -3.98 2.97
C LYS A 217 16.91 -5.18 2.86
N VAL A 218 17.67 -5.29 1.77
CA VAL A 218 18.61 -6.40 1.55
C VAL A 218 19.69 -6.41 2.65
N ILE A 219 20.25 -5.25 3.01
CA ILE A 219 21.26 -5.13 4.06
C ILE A 219 20.68 -5.55 5.42
N VAL A 220 19.51 -5.04 5.79
CA VAL A 220 18.86 -5.36 7.07
C VAL A 220 18.50 -6.84 7.13
N ASN A 221 17.97 -7.41 6.04
CA ASN A 221 17.66 -8.83 5.95
C ASN A 221 18.92 -9.69 6.03
N TYR A 222 20.02 -9.27 5.40
CA TYR A 222 21.30 -9.96 5.51
C TYR A 222 21.78 -10.08 6.96
N ILE A 223 21.65 -9.02 7.75
CA ILE A 223 22.07 -8.98 9.15
C ILE A 223 21.10 -9.76 10.05
N LEU A 224 19.81 -9.44 9.99
CA LEU A 224 18.82 -9.96 10.94
C LEU A 224 18.45 -11.42 10.68
N VAL A 225 18.25 -11.81 9.41
CA VAL A 225 17.89 -13.18 9.06
C VAL A 225 19.06 -14.15 9.31
N GLY A 226 20.30 -13.64 9.24
CA GLY A 226 21.49 -14.43 9.55
C GLY A 226 21.71 -14.70 11.03
N ASN A 227 20.97 -14.04 11.94
CA ASN A 227 21.04 -14.33 13.37
C ASN A 227 20.09 -15.48 13.70
N PRO A 228 20.58 -16.60 14.28
CA PRO A 228 19.75 -17.77 14.63
C PRO A 228 18.57 -17.45 15.55
N ASP A 229 18.71 -16.47 16.46
CA ASP A 229 17.65 -16.09 17.41
C ASP A 229 16.50 -15.31 16.73
N ILE A 230 16.79 -14.60 15.65
CA ILE A 230 15.83 -13.76 14.92
C ILE A 230 15.32 -14.50 13.69
N ALA A 231 16.21 -15.07 12.90
CA ALA A 231 15.97 -15.83 11.68
C ALA A 231 14.93 -15.14 10.78
N ILE A 232 13.90 -15.88 10.31
CA ILE A 232 12.88 -15.35 9.37
C ILE A 232 12.08 -14.16 9.94
N THR A 233 12.02 -13.95 11.27
CA THR A 233 11.33 -12.79 11.86
C THR A 233 12.05 -11.47 11.56
N GLY A 234 13.29 -11.51 11.13
CA GLY A 234 14.03 -10.35 10.63
C GLY A 234 13.51 -9.81 9.29
N ALA A 235 12.92 -10.66 8.45
CA ALA A 235 12.47 -10.26 7.11
C ALA A 235 11.35 -9.19 7.11
N PRO A 236 10.28 -9.28 7.94
CA PRO A 236 9.33 -8.18 8.08
C PRO A 236 9.95 -6.92 8.68
N VAL A 237 10.94 -7.03 9.56
CA VAL A 237 11.67 -5.86 10.10
C VAL A 237 12.43 -5.14 8.99
N GLY A 238 13.10 -5.89 8.10
CA GLY A 238 13.72 -5.33 6.89
C GLY A 238 12.71 -4.62 5.98
N THR A 239 11.49 -5.15 5.88
CA THR A 239 10.40 -4.52 5.13
C THR A 239 9.97 -3.19 5.77
N ILE A 240 9.85 -3.11 7.10
CA ILE A 240 9.59 -1.85 7.81
C ILE A 240 10.73 -0.86 7.59
N ALA A 241 11.99 -1.28 7.74
CA ALA A 241 13.15 -0.43 7.54
C ALA A 241 13.19 0.15 6.11
N CYS A 242 12.91 -0.67 5.10
CA CYS A 242 12.76 -0.26 3.71
C CYS A 242 11.74 0.88 3.57
N TYR A 243 10.50 0.64 3.95
CA TYR A 243 9.43 1.63 3.78
C TYR A 243 9.61 2.85 4.68
N ALA A 244 10.21 2.72 5.87
CA ALA A 244 10.55 3.85 6.73
C ALA A 244 11.59 4.77 6.07
N VAL A 245 12.65 4.19 5.50
CA VAL A 245 13.68 4.95 4.78
C VAL A 245 13.08 5.64 3.55
N ILE A 246 12.29 4.94 2.74
CA ILE A 246 11.61 5.53 1.58
C ILE A 246 10.71 6.69 2.03
N THR A 247 9.92 6.49 3.09
CA THR A 247 9.06 7.54 3.66
C THR A 247 9.86 8.79 4.03
N VAL A 248 10.98 8.63 4.73
CA VAL A 248 11.84 9.76 5.12
C VAL A 248 12.40 10.46 3.89
N LEU A 249 12.94 9.71 2.93
CA LEU A 249 13.49 10.28 1.69
C LEU A 249 12.42 11.01 0.86
N ASN A 250 11.23 10.42 0.73
CA ASN A 250 10.11 11.05 0.03
C ASN A 250 9.67 12.35 0.72
N LEU A 251 9.60 12.37 2.05
CA LEU A 251 9.24 13.59 2.80
C LEU A 251 10.29 14.70 2.66
N ILE A 252 11.56 14.34 2.67
CA ILE A 252 12.66 15.30 2.43
C ILE A 252 12.56 15.84 0.99
N ALA A 253 12.37 14.97 0.01
CA ALA A 253 12.21 15.35 -1.39
C ALA A 253 10.99 16.26 -1.59
N MET A 254 9.84 15.89 -1.02
CA MET A 254 8.62 16.72 -1.08
C MET A 254 8.84 18.11 -0.46
N ARG A 255 9.51 18.20 0.68
CA ARG A 255 9.83 19.50 1.30
C ARG A 255 10.74 20.35 0.43
N ARG A 256 11.70 19.73 -0.27
CA ARG A 256 12.63 20.44 -1.18
C ARG A 256 11.94 20.91 -2.47
N VAL A 257 11.14 20.03 -3.07
CA VAL A 257 10.50 20.28 -4.37
C VAL A 257 9.25 21.16 -4.23
N LEU A 258 8.35 20.81 -3.30
CA LEU A 258 7.07 21.49 -3.12
C LEU A 258 7.16 22.70 -2.19
N ARG A 259 8.27 22.86 -1.45
CA ARG A 259 8.51 23.99 -0.52
C ARG A 259 7.29 24.25 0.39
N ARG A 260 6.67 25.44 0.27
CA ARG A 260 5.49 25.85 1.05
C ARG A 260 4.22 25.03 0.79
N ASN A 261 4.15 24.32 -0.35
CA ASN A 261 3.00 23.50 -0.73
C ASN A 261 3.11 22.04 -0.26
N ALA A 262 4.18 21.66 0.42
CA ALA A 262 4.31 20.29 0.95
C ALA A 262 3.23 20.01 2.00
N PRO A 263 2.45 18.91 1.88
CA PRO A 263 1.44 18.54 2.84
C PRO A 263 2.08 18.11 4.17
N LYS A 264 1.37 18.32 5.28
CA LYS A 264 1.83 17.93 6.61
C LYS A 264 1.23 16.57 6.97
N LEU A 265 2.05 15.55 7.23
CA LEU A 265 1.58 14.21 7.59
C LEU A 265 0.87 14.18 8.95
N LEU A 266 1.54 14.64 10.01
CA LEU A 266 1.02 14.53 11.37
C LEU A 266 -0.39 15.14 11.56
N PRO A 267 -0.67 16.38 11.14
CA PRO A 267 -2.00 16.96 11.29
C PRO A 267 -3.12 16.22 10.55
N ASN A 268 -2.76 15.50 9.48
CA ASN A 268 -3.75 14.78 8.68
C ASN A 268 -3.98 13.34 9.17
N LEU A 269 -3.02 12.75 9.88
CA LEU A 269 -3.08 11.34 10.29
C LEU A 269 -3.42 11.11 11.77
N TRP A 270 -3.21 12.09 12.66
CA TRP A 270 -3.36 11.87 14.09
C TRP A 270 -4.77 11.44 14.52
N LYS A 271 -5.82 12.02 13.92
CA LYS A 271 -7.21 11.66 14.22
C LYS A 271 -7.55 10.24 13.78
N THR A 272 -7.11 9.86 12.57
CA THR A 272 -7.28 8.49 12.05
C THR A 272 -6.50 7.48 12.87
N THR A 273 -5.30 7.84 13.35
CA THR A 273 -4.50 6.99 14.22
C THR A 273 -5.18 6.75 15.55
N ILE A 274 -5.70 7.80 16.21
CA ILE A 274 -6.43 7.65 17.48
C ILE A 274 -7.67 6.77 17.27
N ALA A 275 -8.46 7.03 16.21
CA ALA A 275 -9.62 6.23 15.89
C ALA A 275 -9.27 4.74 15.67
N ALA A 276 -8.17 4.47 14.95
CA ALA A 276 -7.71 3.12 14.69
C ALA A 276 -7.23 2.41 15.97
N VAL A 277 -6.51 3.09 16.85
CA VAL A 277 -6.03 2.52 18.12
C VAL A 277 -7.22 2.17 19.03
N LEU A 278 -8.20 3.08 19.17
CA LEU A 278 -9.43 2.82 19.95
C LEU A 278 -10.23 1.67 19.34
N MET A 279 -10.36 1.63 18.01
CA MET A 279 -10.95 0.51 17.30
C MET A 279 -10.23 -0.81 17.62
N GLY A 280 -8.89 -0.80 17.60
CA GLY A 280 -8.08 -1.98 17.92
C GLY A 280 -8.35 -2.51 19.31
N GLY A 281 -8.41 -1.63 20.31
CA GLY A 281 -8.76 -2.01 21.68
C GLY A 281 -10.15 -2.67 21.81
N THR A 282 -11.16 -2.07 21.16
CA THR A 282 -12.52 -2.64 21.15
C THR A 282 -12.59 -3.95 20.37
N THR A 283 -11.84 -4.08 19.29
CA THR A 283 -11.73 -5.31 18.49
C THR A 283 -11.11 -6.45 19.29
N TRP A 284 -10.05 -6.16 20.04
CA TRP A 284 -9.41 -7.13 20.94
C TRP A 284 -10.38 -7.61 22.03
N LEU A 285 -11.10 -6.68 22.67
CA LEU A 285 -12.11 -7.01 23.67
C LEU A 285 -13.26 -7.84 23.08
N ALA A 286 -13.71 -7.49 21.87
CA ALA A 286 -14.75 -8.25 21.19
C ALA A 286 -14.31 -9.69 20.88
N TYR A 287 -13.09 -9.86 20.35
CA TYR A 287 -12.55 -11.19 20.07
C TYR A 287 -12.41 -12.04 21.32
N TRP A 288 -11.89 -11.46 22.38
CA TRP A 288 -11.76 -12.14 23.67
C TRP A 288 -13.13 -12.51 24.29
N GLY A 289 -14.12 -11.59 24.23
CA GLY A 289 -15.47 -11.81 24.74
C GLY A 289 -16.21 -12.90 23.97
N LEU A 290 -16.18 -12.87 22.62
CA LEU A 290 -16.80 -13.89 21.77
C LEU A 290 -16.15 -15.26 21.94
N GLY A 291 -14.84 -15.30 22.19
CA GLY A 291 -14.12 -16.53 22.51
C GLY A 291 -14.57 -17.15 23.84
N ARG A 292 -14.90 -16.32 24.84
CA ARG A 292 -15.39 -16.82 26.15
C ARG A 292 -16.83 -17.36 26.10
N ILE A 293 -17.66 -16.88 25.19
CA ILE A 293 -19.03 -17.39 24.98
C ILE A 293 -19.02 -18.75 24.26
N GLY A 294 -17.85 -19.26 23.90
CA GLY A 294 -17.71 -20.57 23.24
C GLY A 294 -17.95 -20.54 21.73
N MET A 295 -17.95 -19.37 21.10
CA MET A 295 -18.04 -19.27 19.64
C MET A 295 -16.76 -19.80 18.99
N GLY A 296 -16.91 -20.53 17.89
CA GLY A 296 -15.78 -21.04 17.11
C GLY A 296 -14.86 -19.90 16.65
N ARG A 297 -13.55 -20.16 16.54
CA ARG A 297 -12.51 -19.17 16.20
C ARG A 297 -12.85 -18.33 14.96
N ALA A 298 -13.44 -18.96 13.91
CA ALA A 298 -13.84 -18.28 12.69
C ALA A 298 -14.96 -17.25 12.93
N VAL A 299 -15.99 -17.64 13.69
CA VAL A 299 -17.12 -16.77 14.00
C VAL A 299 -16.68 -15.62 14.89
N ALA A 300 -15.84 -15.88 15.90
CA ALA A 300 -15.27 -14.87 16.77
C ALA A 300 -14.42 -13.85 15.97
N CYS A 301 -13.60 -14.32 15.03
CA CYS A 301 -12.80 -13.45 14.16
C CYS A 301 -13.69 -12.54 13.26
N LEU A 302 -14.64 -13.13 12.54
CA LEU A 302 -15.54 -12.37 11.65
C LEU A 302 -16.42 -11.41 12.45
N GLY A 303 -16.97 -11.83 13.59
CA GLY A 303 -17.74 -10.98 14.49
C GLY A 303 -16.92 -9.79 14.99
N SER A 304 -15.65 -10.02 15.37
CA SER A 304 -14.75 -8.95 15.80
C SER A 304 -14.42 -7.96 14.67
N ILE A 305 -14.30 -8.43 13.44
CA ILE A 305 -14.12 -7.55 12.27
C ILE A 305 -15.37 -6.67 12.05
N VAL A 306 -16.57 -7.23 12.17
CA VAL A 306 -17.81 -6.45 12.06
C VAL A 306 -17.88 -5.38 13.15
N VAL A 307 -17.57 -5.74 14.41
CA VAL A 307 -17.49 -4.77 15.52
C VAL A 307 -16.44 -3.70 15.23
N ALA A 308 -15.26 -4.07 14.74
CA ALA A 308 -14.19 -3.14 14.35
C ALA A 308 -14.69 -2.10 13.34
N VAL A 309 -15.35 -2.56 12.27
CA VAL A 309 -15.87 -1.66 11.23
C VAL A 309 -16.92 -0.69 11.80
N LEU A 310 -17.88 -1.20 12.59
CA LEU A 310 -18.92 -0.36 13.19
C LEU A 310 -18.34 0.69 14.13
N VAL A 311 -17.46 0.28 15.04
CA VAL A 311 -16.79 1.18 15.99
C VAL A 311 -15.94 2.21 15.25
N TYR A 312 -15.21 1.79 14.22
CA TYR A 312 -14.37 2.71 13.45
C TYR A 312 -15.21 3.77 12.73
N VAL A 313 -16.33 3.38 12.09
CA VAL A 313 -17.25 4.33 11.45
C VAL A 313 -17.78 5.34 12.46
N VAL A 314 -18.21 4.89 13.65
CA VAL A 314 -18.67 5.79 14.71
C VAL A 314 -17.55 6.75 15.15
N LEU A 315 -16.32 6.26 15.33
CA LEU A 315 -15.17 7.09 15.73
C LEU A 315 -14.79 8.13 14.67
N ILE A 316 -14.89 7.78 13.37
CA ILE A 316 -14.68 8.73 12.28
C ILE A 316 -15.66 9.90 12.35
N ILE A 317 -16.93 9.60 12.64
CA ILE A 317 -17.99 10.62 12.74
C ILE A 317 -17.77 11.49 13.98
N VAL A 318 -17.51 10.88 15.14
CA VAL A 318 -17.32 11.58 16.42
C VAL A 318 -16.09 12.49 16.41
N LEU A 319 -14.97 11.99 15.90
CA LEU A 319 -13.69 12.73 15.82
C LEU A 319 -13.65 13.72 14.64
N LYS A 320 -14.71 13.73 13.80
CA LYS A 320 -14.79 14.57 12.60
C LYS A 320 -13.49 14.46 11.79
N VAL A 321 -13.15 13.22 11.43
CA VAL A 321 -11.92 12.90 10.69
C VAL A 321 -12.01 13.43 9.27
N LEU A 322 -13.16 13.27 8.61
CA LEU A 322 -13.41 13.70 7.24
C LEU A 322 -13.94 15.12 7.19
N THR A 323 -13.46 15.88 6.20
CA THR A 323 -13.99 17.19 5.83
C THR A 323 -14.89 17.06 4.59
N TYR A 324 -15.69 18.08 4.29
CA TYR A 324 -16.52 18.10 3.09
C TYR A 324 -15.72 17.90 1.81
N GLU A 325 -14.54 18.54 1.73
CA GLU A 325 -13.62 18.43 0.61
C GLU A 325 -13.11 16.99 0.40
N ASP A 326 -12.88 16.24 1.50
CA ASP A 326 -12.47 14.84 1.44
C ASP A 326 -13.55 13.96 0.82
N CYS A 327 -14.80 14.24 1.17
CA CYS A 327 -15.95 13.49 0.63
C CYS A 327 -16.10 13.70 -0.89
N LEU A 328 -15.83 14.91 -1.40
CA LEU A 328 -15.95 15.21 -2.83
C LEU A 328 -14.95 14.43 -3.71
N LEU A 329 -13.83 13.98 -3.15
CA LEU A 329 -12.87 13.13 -3.85
C LEU A 329 -13.33 11.67 -3.97
N LEU A 330 -14.37 11.27 -3.22
CA LEU A 330 -14.93 9.93 -3.25
C LEU A 330 -16.10 9.83 -4.26
N PRO A 331 -16.31 8.66 -4.88
CA PRO A 331 -17.47 8.44 -5.73
C PRO A 331 -18.74 8.60 -4.92
N LYS A 332 -19.70 9.43 -5.41
CA LYS A 332 -20.93 9.84 -4.70
C LYS A 332 -20.69 10.66 -3.42
N GLY A 333 -19.64 11.47 -3.41
CA GLY A 333 -19.18 12.24 -2.24
C GLY A 333 -20.23 13.08 -1.56
N GLU A 334 -21.16 13.74 -2.30
CA GLU A 334 -22.27 14.53 -1.71
C GLU A 334 -23.20 13.70 -0.84
N LYS A 335 -23.47 12.44 -1.22
CA LYS A 335 -24.31 11.54 -0.40
C LYS A 335 -23.58 11.14 0.88
N ILE A 336 -22.27 10.86 0.75
CA ILE A 336 -21.42 10.52 1.90
C ILE A 336 -21.33 11.70 2.88
N ALA A 337 -21.12 12.92 2.37
CA ALA A 337 -21.07 14.12 3.20
C ALA A 337 -22.39 14.37 3.97
N LYS A 338 -23.55 14.12 3.34
CA LYS A 338 -24.86 14.20 4.00
C LYS A 338 -25.04 13.16 5.11
N ILE A 339 -24.63 11.91 4.89
CA ILE A 339 -24.69 10.83 5.89
C ILE A 339 -23.77 11.14 7.07
N LEU A 340 -22.57 11.62 6.82
CA LEU A 340 -21.58 11.96 7.85
C LEU A 340 -21.85 13.31 8.52
N ARG A 341 -22.89 14.05 8.11
CA ARG A 341 -23.23 15.39 8.61
C ARG A 341 -22.05 16.37 8.60
N VAL A 342 -21.17 16.25 7.60
CA VAL A 342 -20.02 17.14 7.41
C VAL A 342 -20.49 18.32 6.54
N ARG A 343 -20.38 19.53 7.07
CA ARG A 343 -20.65 20.80 6.37
C ARG A 343 -19.36 21.43 5.91
#